data_1b056c6c510d25071178e9fbf234320a
#
_entry.id   1b056c6c510d25071178e9fbf234320a
#
_cell.length_a   1.000
_cell.length_b   1.000
_cell.length_c   1.000
_cell.angle_alpha   90.00
_cell.angle_beta   90.00
_cell.angle_gamma   90.00
#
_symmetry.space_group_name_H-M   'P 1'
#
loop_
_entity.id
_entity.type
_entity.pdbx_description
1 polymer ?
#
loop_
_entity_poly.entity_id
_entity_poly.type
_entity_poly.pdbx_seq_one_letter_code
_entity_poly.pdbx_strand_id
1 'polypeptide(L)'
;MTDVNMPKDIDQAIREAVSEEMAAINTYDCLMELDPDNADIYEEIKNDELDHAKKLLALQEQVDPDKYESSEHIGRFAELMKGAGE
;
A
#
# COMPACT_ATOMS: atom_id res chain seq x y z
N MET A 1 -24.20 5.29 16.22
CA MET A 1 -23.66 5.75 16.21
C MET A 1 -22.92 6.05 15.25
N THR A 2 -22.67 6.89 14.82
CA THR A 2 -22.03 7.02 13.89
C THR A 2 -20.71 6.96 14.05
N ASP A 3 -20.10 6.38 13.28
CA ASP A 3 -18.83 6.13 13.36
C ASP A 3 -18.10 7.25 12.79
N VAL A 4 -17.52 8.05 13.57
CA VAL A 4 -16.82 9.20 13.07
C VAL A 4 -15.62 8.83 12.28
N ASN A 5 -15.20 7.58 12.37
CA ASN A 5 -14.04 7.14 11.61
C ASN A 5 -14.38 6.51 10.29
N MET A 6 -15.68 6.42 9.99
CA MET A 6 -16.06 5.86 8.70
C MET A 6 -15.69 6.78 7.57
N PRO A 7 -15.13 6.23 6.50
CA PRO A 7 -14.86 7.04 5.32
C PRO A 7 -16.14 7.60 4.73
N LYS A 8 -16.05 8.78 4.18
CA LYS A 8 -17.21 9.43 3.61
C LYS A 8 -17.58 8.90 2.25
N ASP A 9 -16.60 8.40 1.51
CA ASP A 9 -16.89 7.87 0.19
C ASP A 9 -15.88 6.80 -0.14
N ILE A 10 -16.07 6.17 -1.27
CA ILE A 10 -15.26 5.05 -1.65
C ILE A 10 -13.82 5.46 -1.94
N ASP A 11 -13.63 6.67 -2.46
CA ASP A 11 -12.30 7.16 -2.74
C ASP A 11 -11.50 7.26 -1.44
N GLN A 12 -12.09 7.84 -0.43
CA GLN A 12 -11.41 7.97 0.85
C GLN A 12 -11.13 6.62 1.47
N ALA A 13 -12.07 5.70 1.36
CA ALA A 13 -11.89 4.37 1.92
C ALA A 13 -10.73 3.64 1.26
N ILE A 14 -10.62 3.73 -0.05
CA ILE A 14 -9.54 3.08 -0.77
C ILE A 14 -8.21 3.73 -0.40
N ARG A 15 -8.20 5.02 -0.26
CA ARG A 15 -6.99 5.75 0.10
C ARG A 15 -6.47 5.29 1.45
N GLU A 16 -7.38 5.12 2.39
CA GLU A 16 -6.98 4.65 3.70
C GLU A 16 -6.47 3.23 3.65
N ALA A 17 -7.09 2.40 2.83
CA ALA A 17 -6.63 1.02 2.69
C ALA A 17 -5.22 0.98 2.10
N VAL A 18 -4.95 1.80 1.09
CA VAL A 18 -3.62 1.86 0.51
C VAL A 18 -2.60 2.30 1.56
N SER A 19 -2.97 3.28 2.35
CA SER A 19 -2.09 3.79 3.38
C SER A 19 -1.72 2.71 4.39
N GLU A 20 -2.68 1.88 4.74
CA GLU A 20 -2.45 0.79 5.67
C GLU A 20 -1.52 -0.27 5.08
N GLU A 21 -1.69 -0.57 3.80
CA GLU A 21 -0.81 -1.52 3.15
C GLU A 21 0.62 -1.00 3.11
N MET A 22 0.78 0.27 2.83
CA MET A 22 2.12 0.84 2.76
C MET A 22 2.78 0.89 4.13
N ALA A 23 2.00 1.14 5.17
CA ALA A 23 2.54 1.12 6.52
C ALA A 23 3.00 -0.30 6.87
N ALA A 24 2.24 -1.30 6.46
CA ALA A 24 2.62 -2.69 6.72
C ALA A 24 3.91 -3.04 5.99
N ILE A 25 4.07 -2.59 4.76
CA ILE A 25 5.28 -2.85 3.99
C ILE A 25 6.49 -2.30 4.73
N ASN A 26 6.38 -1.09 5.25
CA ASN A 26 7.48 -0.51 6.01
C ASN A 26 7.78 -1.30 7.25
N THR A 27 6.77 -1.84 7.90
CA THR A 27 6.97 -2.64 9.09
C THR A 27 7.75 -3.91 8.75
N TYR A 28 7.43 -4.55 7.63
CA TYR A 28 8.14 -5.76 7.26
C TYR A 28 9.57 -5.48 6.85
N ASP A 29 9.84 -4.32 6.26
CA ASP A 29 11.22 -3.93 5.99
C ASP A 29 12.00 -3.83 7.28
N CYS A 30 11.43 -3.25 8.31
CA CYS A 30 12.08 -3.19 9.61
C CYS A 30 12.31 -4.57 10.19
N LEU A 31 11.32 -5.43 10.06
CA LEU A 31 11.45 -6.78 10.60
C LEU A 31 12.56 -7.55 9.93
N MET A 32 12.74 -7.35 8.63
CA MET A 32 13.80 -8.02 7.92
C MET A 32 15.17 -7.59 8.44
N GLU A 33 15.29 -6.34 8.84
CA GLU A 33 16.52 -5.87 9.41
C GLU A 33 16.73 -6.35 10.83
N LEU A 34 15.68 -6.37 11.60
CA LEU A 34 15.79 -6.75 13.00
C LEU A 34 15.88 -8.25 13.20
N ASP A 35 15.33 -9.00 12.28
CA ASP A 35 15.27 -10.46 12.41
C ASP A 35 15.66 -11.09 11.08
N PRO A 36 16.92 -10.98 10.69
CA PRO A 36 17.35 -11.46 9.37
C PRO A 36 17.20 -12.95 9.16
N ASP A 37 17.19 -13.72 10.24
CA ASP A 37 17.03 -15.16 10.09
C ASP A 37 15.69 -15.54 9.48
N ASN A 38 14.69 -14.68 9.63
CA ASN A 38 13.37 -14.92 9.07
C ASN A 38 13.04 -13.96 7.94
N ALA A 39 14.05 -13.34 7.34
CA ALA A 39 13.85 -12.33 6.30
C ALA A 39 13.03 -12.87 5.13
N ASP A 40 13.24 -14.13 4.78
CA ASP A 40 12.51 -14.71 3.65
C ASP A 40 11.01 -14.74 3.91
N ILE A 41 10.62 -15.02 5.13
CA ILE A 41 9.22 -15.06 5.48
C ILE A 41 8.62 -13.66 5.44
N TYR A 42 9.35 -12.70 6.00
CA TYR A 42 8.87 -11.32 5.98
C TYR A 42 8.76 -10.79 4.57
N GLU A 43 9.70 -11.17 3.71
CA GLU A 43 9.66 -10.73 2.33
C GLU A 43 8.45 -11.29 1.61
N GLU A 44 8.10 -12.53 1.89
CA GLU A 44 6.94 -13.15 1.30
C GLU A 44 5.68 -12.40 1.69
N ILE A 45 5.55 -12.06 2.96
CA ILE A 45 4.39 -11.33 3.44
C ILE A 45 4.37 -9.92 2.82
N LYS A 46 5.53 -9.29 2.76
CA LYS A 46 5.63 -7.96 2.18
C LYS A 46 5.17 -7.96 0.72
N ASN A 47 5.54 -8.99 -0.03
CA ASN A 47 5.14 -9.06 -1.43
C ASN A 47 3.64 -9.21 -1.59
N ASP A 48 3.00 -9.90 -0.65
CA ASP A 48 1.54 -9.98 -0.66
C ASP A 48 0.93 -8.61 -0.41
N GLU A 49 1.50 -7.83 0.51
CA GLU A 49 0.99 -6.50 0.78
C GLU A 49 1.17 -5.59 -0.43
N LEU A 50 2.28 -5.74 -1.14
CA LEU A 50 2.50 -4.96 -2.35
C LEU A 50 1.45 -5.28 -3.41
N ASP A 51 1.12 -6.55 -3.53
CA ASP A 51 0.11 -6.96 -4.48
C ASP A 51 -1.26 -6.37 -4.12
N HIS A 52 -1.58 -6.34 -2.84
CA HIS A 52 -2.83 -5.75 -2.39
C HIS A 52 -2.86 -4.25 -2.69
N ALA A 53 -1.77 -3.56 -2.41
CA ALA A 53 -1.71 -2.12 -2.65
C ALA A 53 -1.87 -1.81 -4.14
N LYS A 54 -1.28 -2.66 -4.99
CA LYS A 54 -1.38 -2.51 -6.41
C LYS A 54 -2.81 -2.60 -6.89
N LYS A 55 -3.54 -3.57 -6.38
CA LYS A 55 -4.93 -3.75 -6.74
C LYS A 55 -5.78 -2.58 -6.25
N LEU A 56 -5.49 -2.10 -5.05
CA LEU A 56 -6.23 -0.96 -4.51
C LEU A 56 -5.99 0.30 -5.31
N LEU A 57 -4.75 0.52 -5.75
CA LEU A 57 -4.45 1.69 -6.55
C LEU A 57 -5.13 1.65 -7.90
N ALA A 58 -5.25 0.46 -8.47
CA ALA A 58 -5.97 0.32 -9.72
C ALA A 58 -7.44 0.69 -9.55
N LEU A 59 -8.03 0.33 -8.41
CA LEU A 59 -9.40 0.72 -8.13
C LEU A 59 -9.53 2.22 -7.92
N GLN A 60 -8.53 2.81 -7.31
CA GLN A 60 -8.52 4.24 -7.08
C GLN A 60 -8.51 5.01 -8.39
N GLU A 61 -7.77 4.53 -9.34
CA GLU A 61 -7.74 5.14 -10.66
C GLU A 61 -9.11 5.11 -11.31
N GLN A 62 -9.84 4.04 -11.13
CA GLN A 62 -11.18 3.94 -11.68
C GLN A 62 -12.12 4.94 -11.06
N VAL A 63 -11.96 5.19 -9.77
CA VAL A 63 -12.84 6.11 -9.07
C VAL A 63 -12.56 7.55 -9.45
N ASP A 64 -11.31 7.92 -9.54
CA ASP A 64 -10.97 9.30 -9.82
C ASP A 64 -9.64 9.37 -10.57
N PRO A 65 -9.66 9.12 -11.86
CA PRO A 65 -8.40 9.07 -12.62
C PRO A 65 -7.62 10.37 -12.58
N ASP A 66 -8.31 11.50 -12.63
CA ASP A 66 -7.63 12.79 -12.68
C ASP A 66 -6.87 13.07 -11.42
N LYS A 67 -7.36 12.58 -10.32
CA LYS A 67 -6.77 12.88 -9.05
C LYS A 67 -5.43 12.19 -8.85
N TYR A 68 -5.25 11.04 -9.44
CA TYR A 68 -4.06 10.25 -9.21
C TYR A 68 -3.05 10.24 -10.32
N GLU A 69 -3.35 10.94 -11.37
CA GLU A 69 -2.53 10.94 -12.53
C GLU A 69 -1.13 11.41 -12.27
N SER A 70 -0.95 12.37 -11.44
CA SER A 70 0.36 12.91 -11.22
C SER A 70 0.70 13.02 -9.75
N SER A 71 0.11 12.23 -8.93
CA SER A 71 0.31 12.41 -7.52
C SER A 71 1.59 11.76 -7.04
N GLU A 72 2.15 12.31 -5.99
CA GLU A 72 3.29 11.74 -5.33
C GLU A 72 3.00 10.35 -4.85
N HIS A 73 1.75 10.12 -4.51
CA HIS A 73 1.30 8.84 -4.01
C HIS A 73 1.58 7.74 -5.02
N ILE A 74 1.26 7.98 -6.27
CA ILE A 74 1.51 7.02 -7.32
C ILE A 74 3.00 6.82 -7.55
N GLY A 75 3.75 7.91 -7.51
CA GLY A 75 5.18 7.82 -7.69
C GLY A 75 5.86 6.99 -6.63
N ARG A 76 5.44 7.19 -5.38
CA ARG A 76 5.97 6.42 -4.27
C ARG A 76 5.67 4.95 -4.41
N PHE A 77 4.45 4.64 -4.80
CA PHE A 77 4.04 3.27 -4.96
C PHE A 77 4.84 2.61 -6.08
N ALA A 78 5.07 3.33 -7.17
CA ALA A 78 5.84 2.80 -8.27
C ALA A 78 7.26 2.46 -7.84
N GLU A 79 7.85 3.29 -6.99
CA GLU A 79 9.17 3.01 -6.48
C GLU A 79 9.20 1.77 -5.62
N LEU A 80 8.21 1.61 -4.77
CA LEU A 80 8.13 0.43 -3.93
C LEU A 80 8.00 -0.83 -4.75
N MET A 81 7.18 -0.77 -5.78
CA MET A 81 6.99 -1.92 -6.65
C MET A 81 8.24 -2.29 -7.41
N LYS A 82 8.98 -1.29 -7.83
CA LYS A 82 10.20 -1.52 -8.53
C LYS A 82 11.18 -2.28 -7.67
N GLY A 83 11.31 -1.87 -6.41
CA GLY A 83 12.19 -2.56 -5.51
C GLY A 83 11.76 -3.98 -5.21
N ALA A 84 10.47 -4.19 -5.10
CA ALA A 84 9.96 -5.51 -4.77
C ALA A 84 9.98 -6.45 -5.98
N GLY A 85 9.84 -5.89 -7.15
CA GLY A 85 9.72 -6.71 -8.35
C GLY A 85 11.03 -7.18 -8.90
N GLU A 86 12.09 -6.66 -8.36
CA GLU A 86 13.39 -7.09 -8.84
C GLU A 86 13.91 -8.23 -8.01
#